data_925ad0643d1d783ad37290df67f4e08e
#
_entry.id   925ad0643d1d783ad37290df67f4e08e
#
_cell.length_a   1.000
_cell.length_b   1.000
_cell.length_c   1.000
_cell.angle_alpha   90.00
_cell.angle_beta   90.00
_cell.angle_gamma   90.00
#
_symmetry.space_group_name_H-M   'P 1'
#
loop_
_entity.id
_entity.type
_entity.pdbx_description
1 polymer ?
#
loop_
_entity_poly.entity_id
_entity_poly.type
_entity_poly.pdbx_seq_one_letter_code
_entity_poly.pdbx_strand_id
1 'polypeptide(L)'
;MFGMMDRKSNARRRSAPVDADRQRKARRGASDGPSRYDSFDPSAYGRQPSYSHYSRTPETGDGDAGSAESGYSRRVSQAEYTRQRKKRKRRKIVAVVAAVVLVVCLGGAGVAFAYLHTVSANLSDGIDGDLRAQLVETDLANEPFYMLLMGTDGSAEREASDEYANDPTRSDSIILARIDAPNHKVTLVSIHRDTLIDMGEYGQNKLNAAYAIGGPAMAVETVSKLAGVPISHYAEINFDGFRDIVNALGGVEVEVPMEIDDYDAGGHLDQGLQTLNGDQALILCRARHAYDDYGDGDSYRAANQRLVLGAIAKKILASDIGTMADTVSALSEYVTTDLSVFDIIGLAQAMQGLDPSTDLYSAMEPTTSAYVDGGWYEYTNMTAWKEMMSRVDQGLPPTTEDVVDELSGTVLASTGSGDTGATGSTDGQTITEPKTGFVAIRNGNGIEGAANEAAEKLEDVGYTIETGNADGFDYSQTIVIYNYANQANEAKEIATTIGVGKAQLNDGTYSFSGDFLVVLGADWG
;
A
#
# COMPACT_ATOMS: atom_id res chain seq x y z
N MET A 1 -37.19 51.63 -12.40
CA MET A 1 -38.59 51.50 -12.83
C MET A 1 -38.97 50.07 -12.50
N PHE A 2 -39.55 49.91 -11.30
CA PHE A 2 -40.84 49.38 -10.94
C PHE A 2 -41.12 47.99 -11.54
N GLY A 3 -41.44 46.94 -10.77
CA GLY A 3 -42.06 46.77 -9.45
C GLY A 3 -41.97 45.30 -9.06
N MET A 4 -41.67 44.95 -7.92
CA MET A 4 -42.49 44.54 -6.76
C MET A 4 -43.83 43.89 -7.08
N MET A 5 -43.99 42.62 -6.62
CA MET A 5 -45.20 42.04 -6.00
C MET A 5 -44.83 40.64 -5.51
N ASP A 6 -44.63 40.46 -4.36
CA ASP A 6 -45.22 40.12 -3.08
C ASP A 6 -46.59 39.39 -3.14
N ARG A 7 -46.70 38.23 -2.48
CA ARG A 7 -47.76 37.69 -1.62
C ARG A 7 -47.58 36.17 -1.46
N LYS A 8 -47.09 35.78 -0.27
CA LYS A 8 -47.88 35.42 0.95
C LYS A 8 -48.81 34.22 0.73
N SER A 9 -48.51 33.19 1.39
CA SER A 9 -49.01 32.59 2.64
C SER A 9 -49.97 31.42 2.40
N ASN A 10 -49.76 30.26 2.98
CA ASN A 10 -50.34 29.86 4.24
C ASN A 10 -49.94 28.44 4.65
N ALA A 11 -49.39 28.30 5.76
CA ALA A 11 -49.37 27.41 6.82
C ALA A 11 -50.69 26.66 7.12
N ARG A 12 -50.56 25.40 7.53
CA ARG A 12 -51.24 24.68 8.61
C ARG A 12 -50.83 23.21 8.51
N ARG A 13 -49.90 22.71 9.40
CA ARG A 13 -50.19 22.12 10.69
C ARG A 13 -51.30 21.06 10.67
N ARG A 14 -50.87 19.86 10.99
CA ARG A 14 -51.43 18.92 12.00
C ARG A 14 -50.61 17.63 11.89
N SER A 15 -49.70 17.36 12.81
CA SER A 15 -49.92 16.72 14.13
C SER A 15 -50.28 15.23 14.03
N ALA A 16 -49.37 14.41 14.57
CA ALA A 16 -49.49 12.99 14.89
C ALA A 16 -50.65 12.72 15.90
N PRO A 17 -51.08 11.51 16.13
CA PRO A 17 -50.55 10.68 17.22
C PRO A 17 -50.36 9.22 16.81
N VAL A 18 -49.32 8.45 17.32
CA VAL A 18 -49.27 7.74 18.60
C VAL A 18 -50.53 6.91 18.89
N ASP A 19 -50.37 5.61 18.86
CA ASP A 19 -50.91 4.61 19.78
C ASP A 19 -50.38 3.27 19.27
N ALA A 20 -49.52 2.57 19.95
CA ALA A 20 -49.66 1.92 21.25
C ALA A 20 -50.71 0.79 21.22
N ASP A 21 -50.21 -0.31 21.55
CA ASP A 21 -50.91 -1.40 22.26
C ASP A 21 -51.73 -2.40 21.44
N ARG A 22 -51.21 -3.62 21.36
CA ARG A 22 -51.97 -4.83 21.69
C ARG A 22 -51.07 -5.94 22.15
N GLN A 23 -50.87 -5.86 23.44
CA GLN A 23 -50.62 -7.02 24.30
C GLN A 23 -51.75 -8.03 24.20
N ARG A 24 -51.34 -9.27 24.50
CA ARG A 24 -52.13 -10.35 25.16
C ARG A 24 -53.00 -11.22 24.27
N LYS A 25 -52.59 -12.49 24.21
CA LYS A 25 -53.35 -13.55 24.85
C LYS A 25 -52.48 -14.75 25.18
N ALA A 26 -52.16 -14.84 26.44
CA ALA A 26 -51.83 -16.08 27.13
C ALA A 26 -53.11 -16.87 27.38
N ARG A 27 -53.08 -18.16 27.28
CA ARG A 27 -53.84 -19.17 28.03
C ARG A 27 -53.04 -20.45 27.89
N ARG A 28 -52.31 -20.86 28.95
CA ARG A 28 -52.75 -21.65 30.11
C ARG A 28 -53.32 -23.01 29.69
N GLY A 29 -52.56 -24.02 29.99
CA GLY A 29 -52.94 -25.41 30.24
C GLY A 29 -51.89 -26.02 31.12
N ALA A 30 -52.14 -25.94 32.41
CA ALA A 30 -51.41 -26.67 33.45
C ALA A 30 -52.07 -28.03 33.66
N SER A 31 -51.29 -29.06 33.87
CA SER A 31 -51.66 -30.19 34.77
C SER A 31 -50.37 -30.91 35.14
N ASP A 32 -49.97 -30.68 36.32
CA ASP A 32 -49.70 -31.56 37.45
C ASP A 32 -48.93 -32.85 37.19
N GLY A 33 -47.83 -32.95 37.95
CA GLY A 33 -46.99 -34.09 38.17
C GLY A 33 -47.70 -35.28 38.88
N PRO A 34 -47.03 -36.31 39.33
CA PRO A 34 -46.03 -36.22 40.40
C PRO A 34 -44.78 -37.12 40.20
N SER A 35 -43.80 -36.78 40.98
CA SER A 35 -42.65 -37.60 41.37
C SER A 35 -42.98 -38.96 41.87
N ARG A 36 -42.30 -40.02 41.46
CA ARG A 36 -42.04 -41.21 42.29
C ARG A 36 -40.63 -41.71 42.04
N TYR A 37 -39.83 -41.54 43.03
CA TYR A 37 -38.72 -42.41 43.35
C TYR A 37 -39.26 -43.78 43.62
N ASP A 38 -38.79 -44.79 42.93
CA ASP A 38 -38.89 -46.18 43.40
C ASP A 38 -37.46 -46.76 43.35
N SER A 39 -37.06 -47.00 44.57
CA SER A 39 -35.95 -47.82 45.02
C SER A 39 -36.10 -49.24 44.50
N PHE A 40 -35.15 -49.77 43.75
CA PHE A 40 -35.08 -51.14 43.32
C PHE A 40 -34.32 -51.98 44.37
N ASP A 41 -35.04 -52.79 45.07
CA ASP A 41 -34.60 -53.84 46.04
C ASP A 41 -34.04 -55.06 45.26
N PRO A 42 -32.82 -55.57 45.56
CA PRO A 42 -32.22 -56.71 44.86
C PRO A 42 -32.42 -58.07 45.54
N SER A 43 -33.54 -58.29 46.19
CA SER A 43 -33.78 -59.56 46.90
C SER A 43 -35.04 -60.30 46.44
N ALA A 44 -35.23 -60.66 45.22
CA ALA A 44 -36.21 -61.67 44.85
C ALA A 44 -35.82 -62.30 43.48
N TYR A 45 -35.36 -63.45 43.54
CA TYR A 45 -35.61 -64.65 42.75
C TYR A 45 -34.42 -65.61 42.83
N GLY A 46 -34.47 -66.44 43.87
CA GLY A 46 -33.79 -67.72 43.89
C GLY A 46 -34.57 -68.73 43.06
N ARG A 47 -33.84 -69.52 42.33
CA ARG A 47 -34.07 -70.98 42.16
C ARG A 47 -32.95 -71.53 41.24
N GLN A 48 -32.11 -72.30 41.89
CA GLN A 48 -31.28 -73.28 41.19
C GLN A 48 -32.18 -74.53 40.90
N PRO A 49 -31.90 -75.24 39.83
CA PRO A 49 -32.10 -76.65 39.79
C PRO A 49 -30.79 -77.41 39.99
N SER A 50 -30.78 -78.16 41.03
CA SER A 50 -29.83 -79.23 41.29
C SER A 50 -30.00 -80.36 40.27
N TYR A 51 -28.93 -80.89 39.77
CA TYR A 51 -28.89 -82.22 39.26
C TYR A 51 -27.69 -82.97 39.82
N SER A 52 -28.08 -84.05 40.37
CA SER A 52 -27.45 -85.11 41.13
C SER A 52 -26.24 -85.77 40.54
N HIS A 53 -25.42 -86.19 41.50
CA HIS A 53 -24.35 -87.17 41.38
C HIS A 53 -24.78 -88.47 40.67
N TYR A 54 -23.97 -88.98 39.83
CA TYR A 54 -23.77 -90.42 39.69
C TYR A 54 -22.26 -90.73 39.72
N SER A 55 -21.86 -91.31 40.80
CA SER A 55 -20.60 -92.01 40.99
C SER A 55 -20.67 -93.40 40.37
N ARG A 56 -19.68 -93.76 39.59
CA ARG A 56 -19.23 -95.16 39.39
C ARG A 56 -17.73 -95.20 39.15
N THR A 57 -17.07 -95.80 40.05
CA THR A 57 -15.69 -96.30 39.95
C THR A 57 -15.75 -97.78 39.54
N PRO A 58 -14.64 -98.49 39.37
CA PRO A 58 -13.72 -98.46 38.19
C PRO A 58 -13.62 -99.89 37.57
N GLU A 59 -13.14 -99.98 36.38
CA GLU A 59 -12.55 -101.28 35.99
C GLU A 59 -11.34 -101.01 35.10
N THR A 60 -10.34 -101.77 35.42
CA THR A 60 -8.99 -101.88 34.87
C THR A 60 -9.02 -102.43 33.45
N GLY A 61 -8.17 -101.96 32.62
CA GLY A 61 -7.86 -102.55 31.33
C GLY A 61 -6.72 -101.78 30.61
N ASP A 62 -5.61 -102.46 30.56
CA ASP A 62 -4.38 -102.07 29.83
C ASP A 62 -4.59 -101.74 28.36
N GLY A 63 -3.72 -100.79 27.86
CA GLY A 63 -3.36 -100.83 26.44
C GLY A 63 -3.29 -99.48 25.76
N ASP A 64 -2.07 -99.08 25.63
CA ASP A 64 -1.47 -98.48 24.45
C ASP A 64 -1.52 -96.97 24.23
N ALA A 65 -0.37 -96.53 23.83
CA ALA A 65 0.11 -95.21 23.55
C ALA A 65 -0.68 -94.45 22.47
N GLY A 66 -0.85 -93.17 22.69
CA GLY A 66 -1.26 -92.27 21.60
C GLY A 66 -1.81 -90.92 22.00
N SER A 67 -0.96 -89.91 21.92
CA SER A 67 -1.31 -88.48 21.73
C SER A 67 -1.94 -87.74 22.91
N ALA A 68 -1.08 -87.17 23.69
CA ALA A 68 -1.40 -85.96 24.44
C ALA A 68 -1.50 -84.77 23.50
N GLU A 69 -2.70 -84.40 23.12
CA GLU A 69 -2.95 -83.08 22.54
C GLU A 69 -4.28 -82.49 22.96
N SER A 70 -4.18 -81.19 23.32
CA SER A 70 -5.25 -80.18 23.37
C SER A 70 -6.15 -80.12 24.61
N GLY A 71 -5.56 -79.87 25.76
CA GLY A 71 -6.25 -79.28 26.90
C GLY A 71 -6.03 -77.78 27.14
N TYR A 72 -5.20 -77.12 26.28
CA TYR A 72 -4.72 -75.74 26.57
C TYR A 72 -5.37 -74.63 25.77
N SER A 73 -6.23 -74.88 24.81
CA SER A 73 -6.66 -73.89 23.82
C SER A 73 -7.92 -73.08 24.12
N ARG A 74 -8.79 -73.51 25.06
CA ARG A 74 -10.08 -72.82 25.26
C ARG A 74 -10.07 -71.61 26.19
N ARG A 75 -9.16 -71.50 27.16
CA ARG A 75 -9.13 -70.36 28.08
C ARG A 75 -8.32 -69.18 27.54
N VAL A 76 -7.30 -69.43 26.72
CA VAL A 76 -6.50 -68.34 26.09
C VAL A 76 -7.29 -67.65 25.00
N SER A 77 -8.13 -68.35 24.24
CA SER A 77 -8.92 -67.80 23.15
C SER A 77 -10.02 -66.80 23.59
N GLN A 78 -10.61 -66.96 24.81
CA GLN A 78 -11.65 -66.03 25.30
C GLN A 78 -11.05 -64.67 25.72
N ALA A 79 -9.88 -64.66 26.34
CA ALA A 79 -9.21 -63.41 26.74
C ALA A 79 -8.64 -62.66 25.53
N GLU A 80 -8.10 -63.36 24.57
CA GLU A 80 -7.65 -62.78 23.28
C GLU A 80 -8.82 -62.26 22.43
N TYR A 81 -9.92 -63.01 22.35
CA TYR A 81 -11.12 -62.61 21.62
C TYR A 81 -11.74 -61.34 22.22
N THR A 82 -11.80 -61.21 23.55
CA THR A 82 -12.30 -60.00 24.22
C THR A 82 -11.35 -58.82 24.06
N ARG A 83 -10.01 -59.04 24.03
CA ARG A 83 -9.02 -58.01 23.74
C ARG A 83 -9.09 -57.57 22.27
N GLN A 84 -9.23 -58.48 21.32
CA GLN A 84 -9.37 -58.16 19.89
C GLN A 84 -10.69 -57.44 19.63
N ARG A 85 -11.82 -57.83 20.30
CA ARG A 85 -13.12 -57.16 20.18
C ARG A 85 -13.07 -55.71 20.74
N LYS A 86 -12.35 -55.49 21.87
CA LYS A 86 -12.13 -54.14 22.45
C LYS A 86 -11.21 -53.31 21.50
N LYS A 87 -10.15 -53.88 20.93
CA LYS A 87 -9.29 -53.22 19.96
C LYS A 87 -10.06 -52.86 18.67
N ARG A 88 -10.92 -53.75 18.15
CA ARG A 88 -11.76 -53.48 16.97
C ARG A 88 -12.80 -52.39 17.25
N LYS A 89 -13.45 -52.39 18.45
CA LYS A 89 -14.37 -51.32 18.85
C LYS A 89 -13.65 -49.97 18.98
N ARG A 90 -12.47 -49.93 19.66
CA ARG A 90 -11.67 -48.71 19.75
C ARG A 90 -11.21 -48.20 18.37
N ARG A 91 -10.74 -49.08 17.46
CA ARG A 91 -10.39 -48.71 16.10
C ARG A 91 -11.60 -48.17 15.32
N LYS A 92 -12.79 -48.75 15.47
CA LYS A 92 -14.02 -48.22 14.85
C LYS A 92 -14.41 -46.85 15.41
N ILE A 93 -14.31 -46.66 16.71
CA ILE A 93 -14.59 -45.35 17.34
C ILE A 93 -13.57 -44.31 16.87
N VAL A 94 -12.27 -44.63 16.87
CA VAL A 94 -11.22 -43.73 16.37
C VAL A 94 -11.44 -43.43 14.88
N ALA A 95 -11.81 -44.41 14.08
CA ALA A 95 -12.10 -44.19 12.66
C ALA A 95 -13.33 -43.30 12.44
N VAL A 96 -14.39 -43.47 13.25
CA VAL A 96 -15.58 -42.59 13.18
C VAL A 96 -15.25 -41.18 13.64
N VAL A 97 -14.48 -41.01 14.73
CA VAL A 97 -14.05 -39.69 15.20
C VAL A 97 -13.16 -39.03 14.17
N ALA A 98 -12.20 -39.76 13.60
CA ALA A 98 -11.33 -39.23 12.51
C ALA A 98 -12.13 -38.85 11.25
N ALA A 99 -13.16 -39.66 10.90
CA ALA A 99 -14.04 -39.31 9.78
C ALA A 99 -14.88 -38.05 10.05
N VAL A 100 -15.41 -37.91 11.29
CA VAL A 100 -16.15 -36.69 11.69
C VAL A 100 -15.24 -35.48 11.69
N VAL A 101 -14.03 -35.59 12.24
CA VAL A 101 -13.04 -34.49 12.21
C VAL A 101 -12.69 -34.13 10.76
N LEU A 102 -12.47 -35.12 9.90
CA LEU A 102 -12.19 -34.89 8.48
C LEU A 102 -13.36 -34.18 7.78
N VAL A 103 -14.59 -34.57 8.05
CA VAL A 103 -15.79 -33.91 7.46
C VAL A 103 -15.92 -32.48 7.96
N VAL A 104 -15.65 -32.22 9.24
CA VAL A 104 -15.66 -30.86 9.82
C VAL A 104 -14.55 -30.02 9.20
N CYS A 105 -13.34 -30.56 9.07
CA CYS A 105 -12.21 -29.86 8.43
C CYS A 105 -12.49 -29.57 6.95
N LEU A 106 -13.01 -30.53 6.21
CA LEU A 106 -13.36 -30.34 4.80
C LEU A 106 -14.53 -29.38 4.62
N GLY A 107 -15.52 -29.43 5.49
CA GLY A 107 -16.64 -28.49 5.52
C GLY A 107 -16.18 -27.08 5.84
N GLY A 108 -15.33 -26.91 6.86
CA GLY A 108 -14.72 -25.63 7.22
C GLY A 108 -13.83 -25.07 6.11
N ALA A 109 -12.99 -25.92 5.50
CA ALA A 109 -12.16 -25.54 4.36
C ALA A 109 -13.00 -25.12 3.14
N GLY A 110 -14.11 -25.82 2.89
CA GLY A 110 -15.04 -25.48 1.79
C GLY A 110 -15.72 -24.13 2.00
N VAL A 111 -16.13 -23.83 3.23
CA VAL A 111 -16.71 -22.52 3.58
C VAL A 111 -15.67 -21.41 3.47
N ALA A 112 -14.46 -21.62 3.98
CA ALA A 112 -13.36 -20.66 3.86
C ALA A 112 -12.98 -20.39 2.40
N PHE A 113 -12.91 -21.46 1.58
CA PHE A 113 -12.63 -21.32 0.15
C PHE A 113 -13.72 -20.53 -0.58
N ALA A 114 -15.01 -20.84 -0.31
CA ALA A 114 -16.13 -20.11 -0.91
C ALA A 114 -16.13 -18.64 -0.50
N TYR A 115 -15.81 -18.34 0.77
CA TYR A 115 -15.67 -16.98 1.27
C TYR A 115 -14.53 -16.22 0.56
N LEU A 116 -13.32 -16.79 0.51
CA LEU A 116 -12.18 -16.17 -0.17
C LEU A 116 -12.41 -16.01 -1.69
N HIS A 117 -13.16 -16.92 -2.31
CA HIS A 117 -13.57 -16.76 -3.70
C HIS A 117 -14.52 -15.57 -3.89
N THR A 118 -15.45 -15.34 -2.97
CA THR A 118 -16.33 -14.18 -3.01
C THR A 118 -15.54 -12.88 -2.83
N VAL A 119 -14.59 -12.85 -1.89
CA VAL A 119 -13.68 -11.73 -1.66
C VAL A 119 -12.85 -11.42 -2.93
N SER A 120 -12.29 -12.44 -3.57
CA SER A 120 -11.56 -12.26 -4.84
C SER A 120 -12.46 -11.74 -5.97
N ALA A 121 -13.73 -12.13 -6.00
CA ALA A 121 -14.67 -11.61 -6.97
C ALA A 121 -14.97 -10.12 -6.75
N ASN A 122 -15.07 -9.69 -5.49
CA ASN A 122 -15.22 -8.27 -5.14
C ASN A 122 -13.99 -7.46 -5.56
N LEU A 123 -12.77 -7.96 -5.26
CA LEU A 123 -11.52 -7.30 -5.66
C LEU A 123 -11.41 -7.10 -7.18
N SER A 124 -11.95 -8.03 -7.96
CA SER A 124 -11.91 -7.97 -9.43
C SER A 124 -13.13 -7.29 -10.06
N ASP A 125 -14.03 -6.75 -9.25
CA ASP A 125 -15.13 -5.94 -9.77
C ASP A 125 -14.56 -4.63 -10.38
N GLY A 126 -14.90 -4.38 -11.65
CA GLY A 126 -14.29 -3.30 -12.44
C GLY A 126 -13.09 -3.71 -13.30
N ILE A 127 -12.53 -4.91 -13.13
CA ILE A 127 -11.47 -5.44 -14.00
C ILE A 127 -12.12 -6.09 -15.24
N ASP A 128 -12.26 -5.32 -16.29
CA ASP A 128 -12.88 -5.77 -17.55
C ASP A 128 -11.91 -6.50 -18.49
N GLY A 129 -12.41 -6.91 -19.66
CA GLY A 129 -11.61 -7.61 -20.67
C GLY A 129 -10.57 -6.71 -21.33
N ASP A 130 -10.84 -5.42 -21.46
CA ASP A 130 -9.96 -4.47 -22.12
C ASP A 130 -8.75 -4.16 -21.22
N LEU A 131 -8.96 -3.99 -19.91
CA LEU A 131 -7.87 -3.86 -18.94
C LEU A 131 -7.02 -5.13 -18.89
N ARG A 132 -7.65 -6.33 -18.83
CA ARG A 132 -6.91 -7.60 -18.83
C ARG A 132 -6.05 -7.79 -20.08
N ALA A 133 -6.47 -7.26 -21.22
CA ALA A 133 -5.70 -7.33 -22.47
C ALA A 133 -4.45 -6.42 -22.47
N GLN A 134 -4.39 -5.43 -21.59
CA GLN A 134 -3.22 -4.55 -21.40
C GLN A 134 -2.20 -5.12 -20.41
N LEU A 135 -2.62 -6.03 -19.52
CA LEU A 135 -1.77 -6.60 -18.49
C LEU A 135 -0.97 -7.79 -19.04
N VAL A 136 0.29 -7.91 -18.59
CA VAL A 136 1.21 -8.99 -18.97
C VAL A 136 1.30 -10.00 -17.84
N GLU A 137 1.12 -11.30 -18.16
CA GLU A 137 1.24 -12.38 -17.18
C GLU A 137 2.66 -12.41 -16.58
N THR A 138 2.75 -12.67 -15.27
CA THR A 138 4.01 -12.79 -14.52
C THR A 138 3.91 -13.80 -13.38
N ASP A 139 5.06 -14.32 -12.93
CA ASP A 139 5.17 -15.13 -11.72
C ASP A 139 5.51 -14.20 -10.54
N LEU A 140 4.50 -13.84 -9.76
CA LEU A 140 4.57 -12.89 -8.64
C LEU A 140 5.68 -13.17 -7.62
N ALA A 141 6.04 -14.43 -7.43
CA ALA A 141 7.02 -14.86 -6.43
C ALA A 141 8.44 -14.96 -6.98
N ASN A 142 8.60 -15.17 -8.30
CA ASN A 142 9.88 -15.55 -8.89
C ASN A 142 10.41 -14.55 -9.92
N GLU A 143 9.60 -13.58 -10.36
CA GLU A 143 9.97 -12.60 -11.37
C GLU A 143 9.67 -11.18 -10.89
N PRO A 144 10.56 -10.19 -11.17
CA PRO A 144 10.21 -8.79 -10.98
C PRO A 144 9.11 -8.37 -11.96
N PHE A 145 8.21 -7.52 -11.52
CA PHE A 145 7.11 -7.03 -12.34
C PHE A 145 6.73 -5.59 -12.02
N TYR A 146 5.99 -4.96 -12.94
CA TYR A 146 5.43 -3.64 -12.74
C TYR A 146 3.94 -3.71 -12.44
N MET A 147 3.52 -2.91 -11.50
CA MET A 147 2.13 -2.73 -11.09
C MET A 147 1.76 -1.26 -11.11
N LEU A 148 0.63 -0.91 -11.71
CA LEU A 148 0.11 0.44 -11.67
C LEU A 148 -0.82 0.59 -10.47
N LEU A 149 -0.47 1.51 -9.58
CA LEU A 149 -1.28 1.88 -8.42
C LEU A 149 -1.95 3.22 -8.70
N MET A 150 -3.28 3.24 -8.61
CA MET A 150 -4.09 4.43 -8.88
C MET A 150 -4.86 4.84 -7.64
N GLY A 151 -4.78 6.13 -7.31
CA GLY A 151 -5.64 6.75 -6.32
C GLY A 151 -6.69 7.62 -7.00
N THR A 152 -7.98 7.36 -6.74
CA THR A 152 -9.06 8.12 -7.35
C THR A 152 -9.76 9.01 -6.32
N ASP A 153 -10.28 10.13 -6.77
CA ASP A 153 -11.04 11.08 -5.96
C ASP A 153 -12.52 10.68 -5.78
N GLY A 154 -12.87 9.47 -6.24
CA GLY A 154 -14.19 8.87 -6.01
C GLY A 154 -14.44 8.72 -4.51
N SER A 155 -15.58 9.28 -4.05
CA SER A 155 -16.11 9.04 -2.71
C SER A 155 -17.62 8.97 -2.77
N ALA A 156 -18.23 8.23 -1.83
CA ALA A 156 -19.69 8.17 -1.75
C ALA A 156 -20.33 9.54 -1.53
N GLU A 157 -19.62 10.46 -0.87
CA GLU A 157 -20.06 11.84 -0.64
C GLU A 157 -20.02 12.64 -1.95
N ARG A 158 -18.97 12.50 -2.76
CA ARG A 158 -18.85 13.15 -4.07
C ARG A 158 -19.88 12.63 -5.05
N GLU A 159 -20.09 11.32 -5.13
CA GLU A 159 -21.09 10.69 -5.98
C GLU A 159 -22.53 11.09 -5.63
N ALA A 160 -22.79 11.35 -4.35
CA ALA A 160 -24.09 11.83 -3.87
C ALA A 160 -24.30 13.33 -4.06
N SER A 161 -23.29 14.10 -4.47
CA SER A 161 -23.34 15.55 -4.63
C SER A 161 -23.80 15.94 -6.03
N ASP A 162 -24.84 16.77 -6.11
CA ASP A 162 -25.33 17.34 -7.38
C ASP A 162 -24.26 18.21 -8.09
N GLU A 163 -23.26 18.72 -7.34
CA GLU A 163 -22.20 19.59 -7.85
C GLU A 163 -21.24 18.81 -8.76
N TYR A 164 -21.01 17.53 -8.45
CA TYR A 164 -20.04 16.66 -9.16
C TYR A 164 -20.71 15.55 -9.97
N ALA A 165 -22.03 15.51 -10.07
CA ALA A 165 -22.81 14.45 -10.74
C ALA A 165 -22.42 14.22 -12.23
N ASN A 166 -21.76 15.19 -12.87
CA ASN A 166 -21.30 15.13 -14.26
C ASN A 166 -19.78 15.29 -14.39
N ASP A 167 -19.03 15.34 -13.29
CA ASP A 167 -17.58 15.45 -13.33
C ASP A 167 -16.99 14.03 -13.26
N PRO A 168 -16.29 13.56 -14.30
CA PRO A 168 -15.75 12.22 -14.30
C PRO A 168 -14.72 12.06 -13.16
N THR A 169 -14.73 10.91 -12.52
CA THR A 169 -13.70 10.52 -11.54
C THR A 169 -12.33 10.67 -12.16
N ARG A 170 -11.41 11.31 -11.45
CA ARG A 170 -10.04 11.53 -11.90
C ARG A 170 -9.08 10.73 -11.04
N SER A 171 -7.99 10.32 -11.65
CA SER A 171 -6.88 9.79 -10.90
C SER A 171 -6.01 10.92 -10.37
N ASP A 172 -5.94 11.06 -9.06
CA ASP A 172 -5.15 12.09 -8.38
C ASP A 172 -3.78 11.60 -7.93
N SER A 173 -3.61 10.28 -7.86
CA SER A 173 -2.34 9.62 -7.57
C SER A 173 -2.08 8.54 -8.62
N ILE A 174 -0.92 8.57 -9.25
CA ILE A 174 -0.47 7.61 -10.27
C ILE A 174 0.92 7.16 -9.87
N ILE A 175 1.06 5.91 -9.45
CA ILE A 175 2.33 5.36 -8.98
C ILE A 175 2.63 4.08 -9.76
N LEU A 176 3.77 4.07 -10.45
CA LEU A 176 4.32 2.87 -11.06
C LEU A 176 5.19 2.16 -10.03
N ALA A 177 4.75 1.02 -9.57
CA ALA A 177 5.47 0.19 -8.61
C ALA A 177 6.22 -0.93 -9.35
N ARG A 178 7.53 -1.07 -9.14
CA ARG A 178 8.29 -2.27 -9.50
C ARG A 178 8.45 -3.12 -8.26
N ILE A 179 7.95 -4.34 -8.29
CA ILE A 179 8.02 -5.31 -7.19
C ILE A 179 8.99 -6.41 -7.60
N ASP A 180 10.00 -6.65 -6.76
CA ASP A 180 11.05 -7.64 -6.97
C ASP A 180 11.07 -8.58 -5.76
N ALA A 181 10.15 -9.55 -5.76
CA ALA A 181 10.00 -10.49 -4.67
C ALA A 181 11.26 -11.35 -4.44
N PRO A 182 11.97 -11.84 -5.48
CA PRO A 182 13.22 -12.57 -5.30
C PRO A 182 14.31 -11.82 -4.53
N ASN A 183 14.35 -10.49 -4.68
CA ASN A 183 15.35 -9.64 -4.04
C ASN A 183 14.81 -8.84 -2.85
N HIS A 184 13.53 -9.01 -2.50
CA HIS A 184 12.81 -8.25 -1.46
C HIS A 184 12.93 -6.73 -1.66
N LYS A 185 12.79 -6.24 -2.89
CA LYS A 185 12.88 -4.82 -3.21
C LYS A 185 11.57 -4.29 -3.81
N VAL A 186 11.25 -3.06 -3.48
CA VAL A 186 10.13 -2.33 -4.08
C VAL A 186 10.63 -0.97 -4.53
N THR A 187 10.27 -0.56 -5.74
CA THR A 187 10.51 0.80 -6.23
C THR A 187 9.18 1.46 -6.54
N LEU A 188 8.93 2.64 -5.98
CA LEU A 188 7.74 3.43 -6.22
C LEU A 188 8.11 4.69 -7.00
N VAL A 189 7.63 4.81 -8.22
CA VAL A 189 7.82 5.99 -9.06
C VAL A 189 6.48 6.69 -9.22
N SER A 190 6.32 7.86 -8.59
CA SER A 190 5.14 8.69 -8.78
C SER A 190 5.21 9.41 -10.12
N ILE A 191 4.09 9.48 -10.82
CA ILE A 191 3.96 10.18 -12.10
C ILE A 191 2.99 11.34 -11.90
N HIS A 192 3.34 12.52 -12.43
CA HIS A 192 2.49 13.68 -12.31
C HIS A 192 1.15 13.47 -13.04
N ARG A 193 0.04 13.71 -12.37
CA ARG A 193 -1.29 13.61 -12.98
C ARG A 193 -1.51 14.58 -14.13
N ASP A 194 -0.78 15.72 -14.11
CA ASP A 194 -0.87 16.81 -15.08
C ASP A 194 0.20 16.68 -16.20
N THR A 195 0.93 15.53 -16.26
CA THR A 195 1.90 15.24 -17.33
C THR A 195 1.21 15.28 -18.67
N LEU A 196 1.75 16.13 -19.58
CA LEU A 196 1.26 16.23 -20.94
C LEU A 196 1.71 15.02 -21.75
N ILE A 197 0.73 14.28 -22.28
CA ILE A 197 0.98 13.05 -23.04
C ILE A 197 0.13 13.01 -24.31
N ASP A 198 0.66 12.36 -25.34
CA ASP A 198 -0.07 12.08 -26.58
C ASP A 198 -0.90 10.80 -26.41
N MET A 199 -2.22 10.95 -26.45
CA MET A 199 -3.20 9.87 -26.34
C MET A 199 -3.73 9.40 -27.71
N GLY A 200 -2.96 9.57 -28.77
CA GLY A 200 -3.31 9.12 -30.11
C GLY A 200 -4.53 9.86 -30.69
N GLU A 201 -5.64 9.16 -30.89
CA GLU A 201 -6.87 9.74 -31.47
C GLU A 201 -7.52 10.82 -30.57
N TYR A 202 -7.21 10.80 -29.28
CA TYR A 202 -7.69 11.81 -28.30
C TYR A 202 -6.76 13.03 -28.20
N GLY A 203 -5.65 13.05 -28.98
CA GLY A 203 -4.69 14.15 -29.01
C GLY A 203 -3.86 14.26 -27.75
N GLN A 204 -3.24 15.43 -27.55
CA GLN A 204 -2.47 15.71 -26.34
C GLN A 204 -3.39 16.11 -25.19
N ASN A 205 -3.19 15.52 -24.04
CA ASN A 205 -3.97 15.79 -22.83
C ASN A 205 -3.13 15.50 -21.57
N LYS A 206 -3.64 15.85 -20.40
CA LYS A 206 -3.07 15.46 -19.11
C LYS A 206 -3.21 13.97 -18.88
N LEU A 207 -2.23 13.34 -18.25
CA LEU A 207 -2.23 11.91 -17.98
C LEU A 207 -3.49 11.43 -17.22
N ASN A 208 -3.96 12.20 -16.24
CA ASN A 208 -5.18 11.88 -15.50
C ASN A 208 -6.44 11.80 -16.38
N ALA A 209 -6.44 12.44 -17.55
CA ALA A 209 -7.55 12.34 -18.49
C ALA A 209 -7.65 10.95 -19.15
N ALA A 210 -6.57 10.16 -19.20
CA ALA A 210 -6.60 8.81 -19.74
C ALA A 210 -7.61 7.94 -18.97
N TYR A 211 -7.62 8.04 -17.63
CA TYR A 211 -8.58 7.34 -16.80
C TYR A 211 -10.02 7.82 -17.06
N ALA A 212 -10.23 9.12 -17.17
CA ALA A 212 -11.56 9.70 -17.42
C ALA A 212 -12.11 9.35 -18.82
N ILE A 213 -11.26 9.16 -19.83
CA ILE A 213 -11.63 8.88 -21.22
C ILE A 213 -11.84 7.40 -21.47
N GLY A 214 -10.90 6.56 -21.06
CA GLY A 214 -10.86 5.13 -21.41
C GLY A 214 -10.68 4.20 -20.19
N GLY A 215 -10.93 4.73 -18.98
CA GLY A 215 -10.85 3.95 -17.73
C GLY A 215 -9.46 3.39 -17.43
N PRO A 216 -9.41 2.37 -16.57
CA PRO A 216 -8.17 1.71 -16.17
C PRO A 216 -7.33 1.19 -17.34
N ALA A 217 -7.96 0.64 -18.38
CA ALA A 217 -7.27 0.10 -19.54
C ALA A 217 -6.43 1.15 -20.27
N MET A 218 -7.00 2.33 -20.52
CA MET A 218 -6.29 3.44 -21.17
C MET A 218 -5.22 4.04 -20.25
N ALA A 219 -5.45 4.09 -18.95
CA ALA A 219 -4.45 4.54 -17.99
C ALA A 219 -3.23 3.61 -18.00
N VAL A 220 -3.43 2.28 -17.95
CA VAL A 220 -2.35 1.27 -18.03
C VAL A 220 -1.59 1.39 -19.35
N GLU A 221 -2.30 1.46 -20.49
CA GLU A 221 -1.67 1.60 -21.81
C GLU A 221 -0.81 2.87 -21.89
N THR A 222 -1.35 3.97 -21.38
CA THR A 222 -0.69 5.28 -21.45
C THR A 222 0.56 5.32 -20.56
N VAL A 223 0.46 4.84 -19.32
CA VAL A 223 1.61 4.77 -18.40
C VAL A 223 2.67 3.79 -18.90
N SER A 224 2.26 2.63 -19.42
CA SER A 224 3.18 1.64 -20.01
C SER A 224 3.99 2.26 -21.18
N LYS A 225 3.34 3.04 -22.03
CA LYS A 225 4.01 3.76 -23.14
C LYS A 225 4.97 4.83 -22.64
N LEU A 226 4.57 5.63 -21.65
CA LEU A 226 5.40 6.67 -21.06
C LEU A 226 6.64 6.07 -20.39
N ALA A 227 6.44 5.04 -19.58
CA ALA A 227 7.51 4.39 -18.83
C ALA A 227 8.39 3.47 -19.70
N GLY A 228 7.87 2.99 -20.82
CA GLY A 228 8.57 2.06 -21.72
C GLY A 228 8.70 0.65 -21.13
N VAL A 229 7.84 0.27 -20.19
CA VAL A 229 7.85 -1.04 -19.53
C VAL A 229 6.46 -1.69 -19.59
N PRO A 230 6.37 -3.04 -19.62
CA PRO A 230 5.09 -3.74 -19.53
C PRO A 230 4.55 -3.64 -18.11
N ILE A 231 3.22 -3.46 -17.98
CA ILE A 231 2.54 -3.48 -16.68
C ILE A 231 1.83 -4.82 -16.54
N SER A 232 2.10 -5.52 -15.44
CA SER A 232 1.56 -6.87 -15.19
C SER A 232 0.30 -6.85 -14.33
N HIS A 233 0.22 -5.88 -13.41
CA HIS A 233 -0.89 -5.81 -12.45
C HIS A 233 -1.38 -4.39 -12.26
N TYR A 234 -2.62 -4.29 -11.81
CA TYR A 234 -3.31 -3.04 -11.54
C TYR A 234 -3.94 -3.06 -10.16
N ALA A 235 -3.89 -1.94 -9.45
CA ALA A 235 -4.71 -1.70 -8.27
C ALA A 235 -5.20 -0.26 -8.22
N GLU A 236 -6.44 -0.10 -7.83
CA GLU A 236 -7.10 1.18 -7.65
C GLU A 236 -7.74 1.26 -6.28
N ILE A 237 -7.64 2.43 -5.66
CA ILE A 237 -8.28 2.73 -4.40
C ILE A 237 -8.86 4.14 -4.41
N ASN A 238 -10.04 4.31 -3.82
CA ASN A 238 -10.61 5.63 -3.57
C ASN A 238 -10.30 6.11 -2.15
N PHE A 239 -10.64 7.35 -1.83
CA PHE A 239 -10.37 7.96 -0.52
C PHE A 239 -11.04 7.23 0.65
N ASP A 240 -12.28 6.75 0.46
CA ASP A 240 -13.00 6.02 1.51
C ASP A 240 -12.30 4.71 1.82
N GLY A 241 -11.94 3.96 0.78
CA GLY A 241 -11.20 2.73 0.91
C GLY A 241 -9.83 2.91 1.55
N PHE A 242 -9.11 3.97 1.19
CA PHE A 242 -7.81 4.27 1.80
C PHE A 242 -7.93 4.48 3.33
N ARG A 243 -8.93 5.26 3.79
CA ARG A 243 -9.19 5.45 5.22
C ARG A 243 -9.48 4.13 5.92
N ASP A 244 -10.31 3.30 5.31
CA ASP A 244 -10.75 2.04 5.90
C ASP A 244 -9.61 1.03 5.97
N ILE A 245 -8.68 1.01 4.99
CA ILE A 245 -7.43 0.23 5.06
C ILE A 245 -6.62 0.62 6.30
N VAL A 246 -6.30 1.89 6.43
CA VAL A 246 -5.48 2.36 7.56
C VAL A 246 -6.17 2.06 8.89
N ASN A 247 -7.48 2.25 8.98
CA ASN A 247 -8.25 1.95 10.19
C ASN A 247 -8.31 0.45 10.50
N ALA A 248 -8.47 -0.42 9.50
CA ALA A 248 -8.48 -1.88 9.66
C ALA A 248 -7.12 -2.41 10.16
N LEU A 249 -6.03 -1.77 9.75
CA LEU A 249 -4.69 -2.06 10.25
C LEU A 249 -4.45 -1.55 11.69
N GLY A 250 -5.41 -0.81 12.27
CA GLY A 250 -5.24 -0.19 13.58
C GLY A 250 -4.33 1.05 13.57
N GLY A 251 -4.26 1.73 12.42
CA GLY A 251 -3.38 2.86 12.17
C GLY A 251 -2.01 2.46 11.64
N VAL A 252 -1.28 3.41 11.10
CA VAL A 252 0.09 3.25 10.58
C VAL A 252 1.04 4.22 11.27
N GLU A 253 2.24 3.74 11.58
CA GLU A 253 3.29 4.56 12.19
C GLU A 253 4.05 5.30 11.10
N VAL A 254 4.04 6.62 11.17
CA VAL A 254 4.63 7.52 10.18
C VAL A 254 5.40 8.62 10.88
N GLU A 255 6.61 8.90 10.42
CA GLU A 255 7.34 10.13 10.75
C GLU A 255 6.80 11.25 9.85
N VAL A 256 5.97 12.12 10.39
CA VAL A 256 5.44 13.29 9.67
C VAL A 256 6.56 14.31 9.51
N PRO A 257 6.99 14.65 8.30
CA PRO A 257 8.24 15.38 8.07
C PRO A 257 8.22 16.81 8.59
N MET A 258 7.07 17.46 8.56
CA MET A 258 6.85 18.80 9.10
C MET A 258 5.42 18.93 9.61
N GLU A 259 5.13 20.00 10.36
CA GLU A 259 3.76 20.35 10.74
C GLU A 259 2.91 20.59 9.47
N ILE A 260 1.79 19.90 9.35
CA ILE A 260 0.83 20.06 8.26
C ILE A 260 -0.36 20.88 8.78
N ASP A 261 -0.61 22.03 8.18
CA ASP A 261 -1.83 22.81 8.38
C ASP A 261 -2.40 23.14 7.00
N ASP A 262 -3.29 22.26 6.51
CA ASP A 262 -3.83 22.31 5.17
C ASP A 262 -5.34 22.06 5.21
N TYR A 263 -6.10 23.13 5.07
CA TYR A 263 -7.57 23.09 5.10
C TYR A 263 -8.14 22.22 3.97
N ASP A 264 -7.55 22.28 2.79
CA ASP A 264 -8.03 21.53 1.62
C ASP A 264 -7.63 20.04 1.71
N ALA A 265 -6.58 19.73 2.45
CA ALA A 265 -6.24 18.36 2.80
C ALA A 265 -7.15 17.76 3.88
N GLY A 266 -7.84 18.61 4.66
CA GLY A 266 -8.81 18.21 5.67
C GLY A 266 -8.39 18.48 7.11
N GLY A 267 -7.27 19.17 7.36
CA GLY A 267 -6.91 19.58 8.71
C GLY A 267 -5.42 19.67 9.02
N HIS A 268 -5.09 19.33 10.27
CA HIS A 268 -3.80 19.54 10.89
C HIS A 268 -3.15 18.24 11.36
N LEU A 269 -1.82 18.15 11.23
CA LEU A 269 -0.97 17.12 11.82
C LEU A 269 0.28 17.75 12.42
N ASP A 270 0.64 17.33 13.63
CA ASP A 270 1.92 17.72 14.23
C ASP A 270 3.09 17.04 13.49
N GLN A 271 4.27 17.66 13.52
CA GLN A 271 5.52 17.05 13.04
C GLN A 271 5.95 15.90 13.95
N GLY A 272 6.62 14.88 13.40
CA GLY A 272 7.30 13.80 14.13
C GLY A 272 6.60 12.46 14.06
N LEU A 273 7.15 11.48 14.78
CA LEU A 273 6.69 10.11 14.77
C LEU A 273 5.36 9.96 15.48
N GLN A 274 4.36 9.48 14.76
CA GLN A 274 3.02 9.27 15.29
C GLN A 274 2.28 8.12 14.59
N THR A 275 1.28 7.58 15.25
CA THR A 275 0.40 6.58 14.64
C THR A 275 -0.81 7.30 14.05
N LEU A 276 -0.89 7.34 12.71
CA LEU A 276 -1.98 7.96 11.99
C LEU A 276 -3.16 7.00 11.85
N ASN A 277 -4.36 7.46 12.13
CA ASN A 277 -5.59 6.78 11.71
C ASN A 277 -5.89 7.10 10.23
N GLY A 278 -6.99 6.55 9.68
CA GLY A 278 -7.32 6.72 8.27
C GLY A 278 -7.53 8.17 7.84
N ASP A 279 -8.19 8.99 8.66
CA ASP A 279 -8.41 10.41 8.35
C ASP A 279 -7.09 11.19 8.38
N GLN A 280 -6.25 10.94 9.38
CA GLN A 280 -4.95 11.57 9.52
C GLN A 280 -3.98 11.18 8.39
N ALA A 281 -3.96 9.90 8.02
CA ALA A 281 -3.18 9.43 6.88
C ALA A 281 -3.66 10.07 5.56
N LEU A 282 -4.97 10.27 5.40
CA LEU A 282 -5.54 10.94 4.24
C LEU A 282 -5.16 12.42 4.19
N ILE A 283 -5.16 13.13 5.34
CA ILE A 283 -4.66 14.51 5.43
C ILE A 283 -3.22 14.57 4.90
N LEU A 284 -2.33 13.70 5.38
CA LEU A 284 -0.93 13.69 4.94
C LEU A 284 -0.80 13.41 3.43
N CYS A 285 -1.56 12.43 2.91
CA CYS A 285 -1.57 12.07 1.49
C CYS A 285 -2.18 13.13 0.56
N ARG A 286 -2.92 14.10 1.09
CA ARG A 286 -3.55 15.18 0.34
C ARG A 286 -2.86 16.53 0.52
N ALA A 287 -2.03 16.67 1.54
CA ALA A 287 -1.35 17.93 1.86
C ALA A 287 -0.54 18.46 0.67
N ARG A 288 -0.86 19.68 0.24
CA ARG A 288 -0.20 20.43 -0.81
C ARG A 288 0.10 21.85 -0.37
N HIS A 289 -0.91 22.56 0.14
CA HIS A 289 -0.80 23.97 0.50
C HIS A 289 0.07 24.19 1.73
N ALA A 290 0.22 23.19 2.60
CA ALA A 290 1.22 23.20 3.65
C ALA A 290 2.66 23.36 3.12
N TYR A 291 2.88 23.07 1.83
CA TYR A 291 4.18 23.13 1.17
C TYR A 291 4.36 24.32 0.21
N ASP A 292 3.42 25.28 0.16
CA ASP A 292 3.46 26.41 -0.78
C ASP A 292 4.74 27.26 -0.65
N ASP A 293 5.33 27.33 0.55
CA ASP A 293 6.58 28.03 0.81
C ASP A 293 7.85 27.21 0.47
N TYR A 294 7.70 25.92 0.14
CA TYR A 294 8.82 24.98 -0.05
C TYR A 294 9.04 24.59 -1.53
N GLY A 295 8.04 24.77 -2.38
CA GLY A 295 8.12 24.47 -3.81
C GLY A 295 6.82 23.92 -4.40
N ASP A 296 6.95 22.96 -5.33
CA ASP A 296 5.79 22.31 -5.94
C ASP A 296 5.09 21.37 -4.95
N GLY A 297 3.97 21.82 -4.40
CA GLY A 297 3.18 21.04 -3.43
C GLY A 297 2.75 19.65 -3.94
N ASP A 298 2.67 19.43 -5.25
CA ASP A 298 2.34 18.12 -5.83
C ASP A 298 3.47 17.10 -5.63
N SER A 299 4.71 17.52 -5.73
CA SER A 299 5.89 16.67 -5.46
C SER A 299 5.94 16.22 -3.99
N TYR A 300 5.64 17.13 -3.05
CA TYR A 300 5.57 16.81 -1.62
C TYR A 300 4.39 15.88 -1.30
N ARG A 301 3.23 16.14 -1.89
CA ARG A 301 2.07 15.25 -1.78
C ARG A 301 2.43 13.83 -2.25
N ALA A 302 3.05 13.69 -3.40
CA ALA A 302 3.47 12.40 -3.93
C ALA A 302 4.50 11.71 -3.02
N ALA A 303 5.42 12.46 -2.41
CA ALA A 303 6.37 11.95 -1.42
C ALA A 303 5.65 11.42 -0.17
N ASN A 304 4.70 12.17 0.37
CA ASN A 304 3.87 11.75 1.50
C ASN A 304 3.04 10.51 1.18
N GLN A 305 2.50 10.39 -0.03
CA GLN A 305 1.78 9.18 -0.48
C GLN A 305 2.70 7.95 -0.46
N ARG A 306 3.94 8.06 -0.97
CA ARG A 306 4.93 6.97 -0.93
C ARG A 306 5.33 6.61 0.49
N LEU A 307 5.50 7.61 1.36
CA LEU A 307 5.80 7.42 2.79
C LEU A 307 4.71 6.60 3.49
N VAL A 308 3.44 6.98 3.31
CA VAL A 308 2.31 6.27 3.92
C VAL A 308 2.14 4.87 3.32
N LEU A 309 2.33 4.69 2.00
CA LEU A 309 2.33 3.37 1.38
C LEU A 309 3.41 2.45 1.96
N GLY A 310 4.61 2.98 2.20
CA GLY A 310 5.68 2.24 2.89
C GLY A 310 5.29 1.81 4.30
N ALA A 311 4.63 2.69 5.06
CA ALA A 311 4.14 2.38 6.41
C ALA A 311 3.02 1.32 6.40
N ILE A 312 2.10 1.38 5.43
CA ILE A 312 1.06 0.36 5.22
C ILE A 312 1.72 -0.99 4.88
N ALA A 313 2.66 -1.02 3.94
CA ALA A 313 3.39 -2.23 3.57
C ALA A 313 4.12 -2.83 4.78
N LYS A 314 4.85 -2.02 5.55
CA LYS A 314 5.50 -2.45 6.80
C LYS A 314 4.53 -3.12 7.77
N LYS A 315 3.36 -2.51 7.96
CA LYS A 315 2.33 -3.03 8.86
C LYS A 315 1.75 -4.35 8.39
N ILE A 316 1.44 -4.47 7.09
CA ILE A 316 0.91 -5.70 6.48
C ILE A 316 1.95 -6.82 6.57
N LEU A 317 3.20 -6.58 6.19
CA LEU A 317 4.26 -7.58 6.18
C LEU A 317 4.65 -8.08 7.59
N ALA A 318 4.41 -7.26 8.62
CA ALA A 318 4.59 -7.63 10.03
C ALA A 318 3.43 -8.45 10.60
N SER A 319 2.29 -8.56 9.89
CA SER A 319 1.09 -9.25 10.35
C SER A 319 1.19 -10.76 10.10
N ASP A 320 0.46 -11.55 10.89
CA ASP A 320 0.29 -12.98 10.59
C ASP A 320 -0.70 -13.20 9.42
N ILE A 321 -0.63 -14.38 8.81
CA ILE A 321 -1.43 -14.73 7.61
C ILE A 321 -2.93 -14.59 7.86
N GLY A 322 -3.42 -14.90 9.06
CA GLY A 322 -4.83 -14.76 9.41
C GLY A 322 -5.26 -13.30 9.40
N THR A 323 -4.47 -12.44 10.06
CA THR A 323 -4.69 -10.99 10.08
C THR A 323 -4.58 -10.38 8.67
N MET A 324 -3.63 -10.85 7.83
CA MET A 324 -3.54 -10.43 6.43
C MET A 324 -4.81 -10.78 5.66
N ALA A 325 -5.29 -12.02 5.77
CA ALA A 325 -6.49 -12.49 5.07
C ALA A 325 -7.74 -11.73 5.51
N ASP A 326 -7.88 -11.48 6.81
CA ASP A 326 -8.99 -10.69 7.37
C ASP A 326 -8.92 -9.24 6.88
N THR A 327 -7.72 -8.64 6.84
CA THR A 327 -7.51 -7.29 6.32
C THR A 327 -7.87 -7.20 4.84
N VAL A 328 -7.30 -8.06 3.98
CA VAL A 328 -7.60 -8.09 2.55
C VAL A 328 -9.09 -8.31 2.30
N SER A 329 -9.72 -9.16 3.11
CA SER A 329 -11.15 -9.44 3.02
C SER A 329 -12.02 -8.22 3.39
N ALA A 330 -11.67 -7.52 4.47
CA ALA A 330 -12.37 -6.30 4.88
C ALA A 330 -12.23 -5.17 3.86
N LEU A 331 -11.14 -5.17 3.10
CA LEU A 331 -10.78 -4.13 2.13
C LEU A 331 -11.27 -4.42 0.71
N SER A 332 -11.76 -5.64 0.45
CA SER A 332 -12.17 -6.07 -0.89
C SER A 332 -13.36 -5.31 -1.48
N GLU A 333 -14.06 -4.52 -0.66
CA GLU A 333 -15.15 -3.63 -1.11
C GLU A 333 -14.64 -2.27 -1.62
N TYR A 334 -13.37 -1.93 -1.33
CA TYR A 334 -12.80 -0.61 -1.57
C TYR A 334 -11.62 -0.59 -2.53
N VAL A 335 -11.07 -1.76 -2.82
CA VAL A 335 -9.91 -1.92 -3.71
C VAL A 335 -10.33 -2.71 -4.93
N THR A 336 -10.05 -2.15 -6.11
CA THR A 336 -10.18 -2.87 -7.39
C THR A 336 -8.80 -3.33 -7.83
N THR A 337 -8.60 -4.64 -8.04
CA THR A 337 -7.33 -5.20 -8.52
C THR A 337 -7.56 -6.50 -9.28
N ASP A 338 -6.68 -6.82 -10.22
CA ASP A 338 -6.65 -8.10 -10.93
C ASP A 338 -6.09 -9.25 -10.07
N LEU A 339 -5.43 -8.93 -8.93
CA LEU A 339 -4.89 -9.92 -8.01
C LEU A 339 -5.99 -10.57 -7.17
N SER A 340 -5.94 -11.89 -7.03
CA SER A 340 -6.78 -12.60 -6.08
C SER A 340 -6.26 -12.45 -4.63
N VAL A 341 -7.10 -12.76 -3.64
CA VAL A 341 -6.68 -12.82 -2.23
C VAL A 341 -5.47 -13.74 -2.04
N PHE A 342 -5.42 -14.86 -2.78
CA PHE A 342 -4.31 -15.82 -2.70
C PHE A 342 -3.02 -15.24 -3.28
N ASP A 343 -3.13 -14.47 -4.38
CA ASP A 343 -1.98 -13.79 -4.98
C ASP A 343 -1.41 -12.74 -4.03
N ILE A 344 -2.28 -11.92 -3.40
CA ILE A 344 -1.87 -10.90 -2.42
C ILE A 344 -1.19 -11.53 -1.21
N ILE A 345 -1.77 -12.60 -0.64
CA ILE A 345 -1.15 -13.32 0.49
C ILE A 345 0.16 -13.99 0.06
N GLY A 346 0.19 -14.61 -1.12
CA GLY A 346 1.40 -15.24 -1.66
C GLY A 346 2.52 -14.24 -1.87
N LEU A 347 2.21 -13.07 -2.44
CA LEU A 347 3.17 -11.99 -2.64
C LEU A 347 3.65 -11.44 -1.29
N ALA A 348 2.76 -11.19 -0.34
CA ALA A 348 3.13 -10.74 1.00
C ALA A 348 4.06 -11.75 1.71
N GLN A 349 3.84 -13.05 1.52
CA GLN A 349 4.74 -14.09 2.03
C GLN A 349 6.10 -14.09 1.33
N ALA A 350 6.12 -13.93 0.00
CA ALA A 350 7.35 -13.84 -0.77
C ALA A 350 8.17 -12.59 -0.40
N MET A 351 7.50 -11.52 0.04
CA MET A 351 8.11 -10.26 0.46
C MET A 351 8.41 -10.20 1.97
N GLN A 352 8.22 -11.30 2.72
CA GLN A 352 8.57 -11.32 4.15
C GLN A 352 10.05 -11.02 4.36
N GLY A 353 10.33 -10.08 5.26
CA GLY A 353 11.70 -9.64 5.55
C GLY A 353 12.10 -8.35 4.83
N LEU A 354 11.27 -7.82 3.93
CA LEU A 354 11.45 -6.48 3.39
C LEU A 354 11.40 -5.46 4.52
N ASP A 355 12.42 -4.62 4.59
CA ASP A 355 12.46 -3.44 5.44
C ASP A 355 12.26 -2.19 4.57
N PRO A 356 11.10 -1.50 4.69
CA PRO A 356 10.84 -0.32 3.85
C PRO A 356 11.87 0.79 3.99
N SER A 357 12.65 0.84 5.06
CA SER A 357 13.70 1.84 5.23
C SER A 357 14.91 1.60 4.34
N THR A 358 15.16 0.35 3.93
CA THR A 358 16.33 -0.03 3.13
C THR A 358 15.99 -0.72 1.81
N ASP A 359 14.76 -1.23 1.69
CA ASP A 359 14.34 -2.05 0.56
C ASP A 359 13.27 -1.41 -0.29
N LEU A 360 12.80 -0.21 0.12
CA LEU A 360 11.84 0.59 -0.64
C LEU A 360 12.56 1.80 -1.24
N TYR A 361 12.67 1.79 -2.57
CA TYR A 361 13.18 2.90 -3.34
C TYR A 361 12.03 3.79 -3.82
N SER A 362 12.26 5.07 -3.96
CA SER A 362 11.21 5.97 -4.43
C SER A 362 11.74 7.18 -5.18
N ALA A 363 10.95 7.65 -6.13
CA ALA A 363 11.21 8.91 -6.83
C ALA A 363 9.92 9.47 -7.44
N MET A 364 10.03 10.68 -7.96
CA MET A 364 9.02 11.33 -8.78
C MET A 364 9.51 11.39 -10.23
N GLU A 365 8.59 11.35 -11.19
CA GLU A 365 8.85 11.65 -12.59
C GLU A 365 9.56 13.00 -12.73
N PRO A 366 10.71 13.08 -13.44
CA PRO A 366 11.39 14.34 -13.67
C PRO A 366 10.63 15.17 -14.71
N THR A 367 10.03 16.27 -14.30
CA THR A 367 9.23 17.14 -15.16
C THR A 367 9.66 18.60 -15.08
N THR A 368 9.13 19.40 -15.99
CA THR A 368 9.16 20.85 -15.95
C THR A 368 7.73 21.36 -16.10
N SER A 369 7.29 22.19 -15.16
CA SER A 369 5.98 22.79 -15.19
C SER A 369 5.91 23.97 -16.17
N ALA A 370 4.81 24.07 -16.92
CA ALA A 370 4.54 25.24 -17.75
C ALA A 370 3.04 25.58 -17.77
N TYR A 371 2.74 26.87 -17.76
CA TYR A 371 1.38 27.38 -17.93
C TYR A 371 1.11 27.69 -19.40
N VAL A 372 0.27 26.89 -20.05
CA VAL A 372 -0.03 27.01 -21.47
C VAL A 372 -1.54 27.00 -21.68
N ASP A 373 -2.05 27.93 -22.50
CA ASP A 373 -3.47 28.02 -22.90
C ASP A 373 -4.49 27.97 -21.73
N GLY A 374 -4.12 28.56 -20.59
CA GLY A 374 -5.00 28.63 -19.43
C GLY A 374 -4.94 27.43 -18.47
N GLY A 375 -3.97 26.53 -18.64
CA GLY A 375 -3.74 25.36 -17.79
C GLY A 375 -2.28 25.14 -17.43
N TRP A 376 -2.03 24.55 -16.28
CA TRP A 376 -0.72 24.03 -15.91
C TRP A 376 -0.52 22.64 -16.50
N TYR A 377 0.66 22.38 -17.05
CA TYR A 377 1.07 21.09 -17.60
C TYR A 377 2.47 20.76 -17.11
N GLU A 378 2.71 19.46 -16.91
CA GLU A 378 4.02 18.90 -16.63
C GLU A 378 4.61 18.29 -17.89
N TYR A 379 5.82 18.70 -18.24
CA TYR A 379 6.55 18.19 -19.38
C TYR A 379 7.66 17.26 -18.91
N THR A 380 7.55 15.98 -19.23
CA THR A 380 8.55 14.98 -18.86
C THR A 380 9.92 15.31 -19.45
N ASN A 381 10.96 15.39 -18.63
CA ASN A 381 12.33 15.37 -19.11
C ASN A 381 12.67 13.95 -19.59
N MET A 382 12.41 13.67 -20.86
CA MET A 382 12.53 12.32 -21.42
C MET A 382 13.94 11.71 -21.34
N THR A 383 14.99 12.52 -21.20
CA THR A 383 16.36 12.02 -21.03
C THR A 383 16.53 11.49 -19.61
N ALA A 384 16.23 12.29 -18.60
CA ALA A 384 16.29 11.90 -17.20
C ALA A 384 15.29 10.76 -16.88
N TRP A 385 14.10 10.82 -17.48
CA TRP A 385 13.09 9.77 -17.34
C TRP A 385 13.57 8.40 -17.84
N LYS A 386 14.14 8.36 -19.04
CA LYS A 386 14.69 7.12 -19.61
C LYS A 386 15.84 6.56 -18.78
N GLU A 387 16.70 7.42 -18.24
CA GLU A 387 17.79 7.03 -17.36
C GLU A 387 17.23 6.45 -16.06
N MET A 388 16.30 7.15 -15.40
CA MET A 388 15.61 6.68 -14.20
C MET A 388 14.95 5.31 -14.44
N MET A 389 14.14 5.18 -15.49
CA MET A 389 13.45 3.92 -15.78
C MET A 389 14.40 2.78 -16.14
N SER A 390 15.52 3.09 -16.82
CA SER A 390 16.58 2.10 -17.08
C SER A 390 17.21 1.57 -15.78
N ARG A 391 17.43 2.43 -14.78
CA ARG A 391 17.91 2.03 -13.46
C ARG A 391 16.87 1.17 -12.72
N VAL A 392 15.62 1.63 -12.72
CA VAL A 392 14.50 0.91 -12.09
C VAL A 392 14.34 -0.48 -12.70
N ASP A 393 14.39 -0.61 -14.02
CA ASP A 393 14.26 -1.91 -14.71
C ASP A 393 15.39 -2.89 -14.33
N GLN A 394 16.58 -2.38 -14.07
CA GLN A 394 17.73 -3.16 -13.57
C GLN A 394 17.63 -3.50 -12.07
N GLY A 395 16.59 -3.05 -11.36
CA GLY A 395 16.43 -3.23 -9.91
C GLY A 395 17.32 -2.31 -9.07
N LEU A 396 17.87 -1.27 -9.68
CA LEU A 396 18.64 -0.23 -9.00
C LEU A 396 17.70 0.87 -8.48
N PRO A 397 18.14 1.65 -7.48
CA PRO A 397 17.41 2.85 -7.06
C PRO A 397 17.17 3.81 -8.23
N PRO A 398 16.03 4.50 -8.28
CA PRO A 398 15.68 5.41 -9.39
C PRO A 398 16.64 6.60 -9.51
N THR A 399 17.23 7.02 -8.39
CA THR A 399 18.22 8.09 -8.28
C THR A 399 19.56 7.53 -7.78
N THR A 400 20.63 8.29 -7.87
CA THR A 400 21.95 7.92 -7.34
C THR A 400 22.09 8.26 -5.85
N GLU A 401 21.32 9.23 -5.38
CA GLU A 401 21.35 9.76 -4.02
C GLU A 401 19.92 10.00 -3.54
N ASP A 402 19.77 10.03 -2.21
CA ASP A 402 18.51 10.45 -1.59
C ASP A 402 18.31 11.96 -1.81
N VAL A 403 17.09 12.34 -2.15
CA VAL A 403 16.72 13.75 -2.29
C VAL A 403 15.81 14.09 -1.11
N VAL A 404 16.37 14.83 -0.16
CA VAL A 404 15.64 15.30 1.02
C VAL A 404 15.55 16.81 0.95
N ASP A 405 14.35 17.36 1.07
CA ASP A 405 14.22 18.80 1.26
C ASP A 405 14.61 19.16 2.69
N GLU A 406 15.71 19.88 2.84
CA GLU A 406 16.28 20.23 4.15
C GLU A 406 15.38 21.12 5.02
N LEU A 407 14.48 21.88 4.42
CA LEU A 407 13.60 22.80 5.14
C LEU A 407 12.38 22.08 5.73
N SER A 408 11.76 21.23 4.94
CA SER A 408 10.58 20.45 5.36
C SER A 408 10.95 19.08 5.93
N GLY A 409 12.17 18.58 5.71
CA GLY A 409 12.57 17.22 6.05
C GLY A 409 11.92 16.14 5.16
N THR A 410 11.20 16.52 4.10
CA THR A 410 10.49 15.57 3.25
C THR A 410 11.44 14.85 2.31
N VAL A 411 11.37 13.50 2.28
CA VAL A 411 12.14 12.66 1.35
C VAL A 411 11.44 12.64 0.00
N LEU A 412 11.96 13.38 -0.96
CA LEU A 412 11.43 13.48 -2.33
C LEU A 412 11.84 12.29 -3.20
N ALA A 413 13.04 11.74 -2.97
CA ALA A 413 13.48 10.48 -3.57
C ALA A 413 14.32 9.69 -2.57
N SER A 414 14.22 8.35 -2.60
CA SER A 414 14.96 7.46 -1.70
C SER A 414 15.64 6.34 -2.46
N THR A 415 16.90 6.13 -2.13
CA THR A 415 17.74 5.02 -2.61
C THR A 415 17.72 3.82 -1.64
N GLY A 416 16.95 3.92 -0.53
CA GLY A 416 16.96 2.92 0.53
C GLY A 416 18.22 2.97 1.38
N SER A 417 18.89 4.12 1.45
CA SER A 417 20.09 4.30 2.27
C SER A 417 19.80 4.23 3.78
N GLY A 418 18.53 4.30 4.16
CA GLY A 418 18.07 4.35 5.55
C GLY A 418 18.29 5.70 6.23
N ASP A 419 18.84 6.66 5.51
CA ASP A 419 19.07 8.01 6.02
C ASP A 419 17.78 8.84 5.89
N THR A 420 16.85 8.58 6.78
CA THR A 420 15.65 9.42 6.95
C THR A 420 16.05 10.62 7.77
N GLY A 421 16.76 11.58 7.20
CA GLY A 421 17.04 12.95 7.66
C GLY A 421 16.82 13.41 9.10
N ALA A 422 16.70 12.50 10.07
CA ALA A 422 16.55 12.78 11.49
C ALA A 422 17.76 12.26 12.24
N THR A 423 18.80 13.03 12.26
CA THR A 423 19.76 13.34 13.32
C THR A 423 21.11 13.71 12.71
N GLY A 424 21.49 14.95 12.85
CA GLY A 424 22.86 15.34 12.64
C GLY A 424 23.80 14.52 13.52
N SER A 425 24.68 13.79 12.89
CA SER A 425 25.95 13.38 13.45
C SER A 425 26.98 13.38 12.33
N THR A 426 27.64 14.53 12.24
CA THR A 426 28.91 14.65 11.55
C THR A 426 29.89 13.62 12.07
N ASP A 427 30.24 12.65 11.23
CA ASP A 427 31.60 12.16 11.25
C ASP A 427 32.08 11.93 9.81
N GLY A 428 33.06 12.73 9.43
CA GLY A 428 33.52 12.91 8.07
C GLY A 428 34.20 11.70 7.49
N GLN A 429 33.76 11.36 6.29
CA GLN A 429 34.65 11.01 5.18
C GLN A 429 33.96 11.38 3.88
N THR A 430 34.23 12.59 3.43
CA THR A 430 33.83 13.08 2.11
C THR A 430 34.63 12.29 1.06
N ILE A 431 33.99 11.31 0.44
CA ILE A 431 34.41 10.88 -0.88
C ILE A 431 33.74 11.84 -1.83
N THR A 432 34.44 12.89 -2.20
CA THR A 432 33.98 13.87 -3.18
C THR A 432 34.08 13.19 -4.55
N GLU A 433 32.97 12.65 -5.05
CA GLU A 433 32.87 12.37 -6.48
C GLU A 433 32.97 13.70 -7.24
N PRO A 434 33.72 13.77 -8.33
CA PRO A 434 33.83 15.02 -9.10
C PRO A 434 32.44 15.43 -9.62
N LYS A 435 32.04 16.66 -9.31
CA LYS A 435 30.77 17.23 -9.77
C LYS A 435 30.76 17.33 -11.29
N THR A 436 29.66 16.95 -11.92
CA THR A 436 29.52 16.99 -13.38
C THR A 436 28.32 17.85 -13.75
N GLY A 437 28.51 19.16 -13.86
CA GLY A 437 27.45 20.09 -14.24
C GLY A 437 28.04 21.26 -15.03
N PHE A 438 27.19 21.96 -15.78
CA PHE A 438 27.58 23.16 -16.52
C PHE A 438 27.07 24.41 -15.79
N VAL A 439 28.01 25.27 -15.33
CA VAL A 439 27.69 26.49 -14.59
C VAL A 439 28.10 27.72 -15.40
N ALA A 440 27.15 28.58 -15.71
CA ALA A 440 27.40 29.88 -16.31
C ALA A 440 27.65 30.90 -15.18
N ILE A 441 28.83 31.52 -15.14
CA ILE A 441 29.16 32.57 -14.15
C ILE A 441 29.19 33.93 -14.84
N ARG A 442 28.44 34.87 -14.29
CA ARG A 442 28.34 36.25 -14.81
C ARG A 442 28.80 37.24 -13.77
N ASN A 443 29.71 38.11 -14.17
CA ASN A 443 30.16 39.23 -13.35
C ASN A 443 29.08 40.33 -13.33
N GLY A 444 28.41 40.49 -12.18
CA GLY A 444 27.38 41.49 -11.94
C GLY A 444 27.81 42.60 -10.97
N ASN A 445 29.07 42.57 -10.46
CA ASN A 445 29.61 43.59 -9.55
C ASN A 445 30.64 44.54 -10.21
N GLY A 446 31.02 44.25 -11.48
CA GLY A 446 31.97 45.08 -12.23
C GLY A 446 33.43 44.94 -11.82
N ILE A 447 33.79 44.03 -10.91
CA ILE A 447 35.18 43.76 -10.50
C ILE A 447 35.85 42.92 -11.61
N GLU A 448 36.96 43.44 -12.16
CA GLU A 448 37.70 42.71 -13.18
C GLU A 448 38.28 41.39 -12.64
N GLY A 449 37.99 40.29 -13.30
CA GLY A 449 38.45 38.95 -12.90
C GLY A 449 37.52 38.18 -11.96
N ALA A 450 36.51 38.81 -11.37
CA ALA A 450 35.63 38.19 -10.39
C ALA A 450 34.99 36.87 -10.88
N ALA A 451 34.49 36.83 -12.13
CA ALA A 451 33.89 35.61 -12.68
C ALA A 451 34.91 34.48 -12.85
N ASN A 452 36.18 34.81 -13.21
CA ASN A 452 37.23 33.80 -13.34
C ASN A 452 37.69 33.26 -11.98
N GLU A 453 37.75 34.13 -10.95
CA GLU A 453 38.11 33.69 -9.59
C GLU A 453 37.03 32.75 -8.99
N ALA A 454 35.75 33.04 -9.26
CA ALA A 454 34.65 32.13 -8.88
C ALA A 454 34.70 30.83 -9.71
N ALA A 455 35.09 30.90 -10.99
CA ALA A 455 35.23 29.75 -11.86
C ALA A 455 36.28 28.77 -11.35
N GLU A 456 37.47 29.25 -10.94
CA GLU A 456 38.54 28.39 -10.42
C GLU A 456 38.05 27.54 -9.24
N LYS A 457 37.25 28.12 -8.32
CA LYS A 457 36.71 27.39 -7.15
C LYS A 457 35.75 26.26 -7.55
N LEU A 458 34.97 26.44 -8.63
CA LEU A 458 33.98 25.47 -9.06
C LEU A 458 34.61 24.43 -10.02
N GLU A 459 35.61 24.81 -10.82
CA GLU A 459 36.38 23.86 -11.62
C GLU A 459 37.17 22.89 -10.77
N ASP A 460 37.69 23.34 -9.61
CA ASP A 460 38.43 22.50 -8.65
C ASP A 460 37.57 21.38 -8.08
N VAL A 461 36.24 21.54 -8.03
CA VAL A 461 35.28 20.50 -7.58
C VAL A 461 34.63 19.72 -8.71
N GLY A 462 34.94 20.08 -9.99
CA GLY A 462 34.60 19.28 -11.17
C GLY A 462 33.53 19.85 -12.09
N TYR A 463 33.02 21.08 -11.83
CA TYR A 463 32.06 21.72 -12.76
C TYR A 463 32.73 22.18 -14.07
N THR A 464 31.94 22.15 -15.14
CA THR A 464 32.31 22.79 -16.42
C THR A 464 31.81 24.22 -16.41
N ILE A 465 32.68 25.20 -16.60
CA ILE A 465 32.37 26.61 -16.39
C ILE A 465 32.38 27.42 -17.68
N GLU A 466 31.42 28.32 -17.82
CA GLU A 466 31.43 29.42 -18.79
C GLU A 466 31.40 30.77 -18.05
N THR A 467 32.39 31.61 -18.24
CA THR A 467 32.45 32.95 -17.62
C THR A 467 32.01 34.05 -18.59
N GLY A 468 31.44 35.13 -18.03
CA GLY A 468 31.02 36.30 -18.78
C GLY A 468 30.61 37.47 -17.90
N ASN A 469 30.07 38.51 -18.51
CA ASN A 469 29.47 39.63 -17.79
C ASN A 469 27.96 39.45 -17.70
N ALA A 470 27.37 39.93 -16.62
CA ALA A 470 25.92 40.08 -16.50
C ALA A 470 25.43 41.25 -17.41
N ASP A 471 24.15 41.40 -17.52
CA ASP A 471 23.47 42.48 -18.23
C ASP A 471 23.63 43.86 -17.56
N GLY A 472 24.06 43.87 -16.28
CA GLY A 472 24.42 45.06 -15.48
C GLY A 472 25.52 44.75 -14.47
N PHE A 473 26.04 45.81 -13.82
CA PHE A 473 27.06 45.68 -12.76
C PHE A 473 26.58 46.25 -11.42
N ASP A 474 25.30 46.24 -11.20
CA ASP A 474 24.60 46.78 -10.01
C ASP A 474 23.94 45.74 -9.13
N TYR A 475 24.31 44.48 -9.33
CA TYR A 475 23.85 43.41 -8.48
C TYR A 475 24.39 43.58 -7.06
N SER A 476 23.48 43.70 -6.09
CA SER A 476 23.83 43.93 -4.68
C SER A 476 24.22 42.65 -3.94
N GLN A 477 23.74 41.52 -4.40
CA GLN A 477 23.99 40.20 -3.83
C GLN A 477 24.31 39.19 -4.93
N THR A 478 25.16 38.24 -4.61
CA THR A 478 25.42 37.08 -5.46
C THR A 478 24.23 36.14 -5.40
N ILE A 479 23.79 35.69 -6.56
CA ILE A 479 22.67 34.73 -6.68
C ILE A 479 23.14 33.53 -7.53
N VAL A 480 22.69 32.36 -7.09
CA VAL A 480 22.86 31.09 -7.81
C VAL A 480 21.49 30.63 -8.27
N ILE A 481 21.25 30.74 -9.57
CA ILE A 481 19.96 30.50 -10.19
C ILE A 481 19.96 29.10 -10.77
N TYR A 482 18.90 28.36 -10.50
CA TYR A 482 18.68 27.02 -11.00
C TYR A 482 17.28 26.91 -11.61
N ASN A 483 17.10 26.01 -12.61
CA ASN A 483 15.84 25.89 -13.34
C ASN A 483 14.88 24.86 -12.75
N TYR A 484 15.37 23.92 -11.94
CA TYR A 484 14.58 22.79 -11.45
C TYR A 484 14.71 22.63 -9.93
N ALA A 485 13.62 22.33 -9.24
CA ALA A 485 13.59 22.22 -7.78
C ALA A 485 14.61 21.20 -7.22
N ASN A 486 14.88 20.13 -7.93
CA ASN A 486 15.89 19.13 -7.58
C ASN A 486 17.34 19.66 -7.64
N GLN A 487 17.58 20.82 -8.24
CA GLN A 487 18.90 21.46 -8.31
C GLN A 487 19.14 22.41 -7.11
N ALA A 488 18.17 22.59 -6.22
CA ALA A 488 18.25 23.56 -5.12
C ALA A 488 19.43 23.30 -4.17
N ASN A 489 19.69 22.03 -3.85
CA ASN A 489 20.81 21.66 -2.98
C ASN A 489 22.16 21.89 -3.65
N GLU A 490 22.29 21.50 -4.91
CA GLU A 490 23.51 21.75 -5.68
C GLU A 490 23.75 23.25 -5.90
N ALA A 491 22.70 24.05 -6.10
CA ALA A 491 22.81 25.50 -6.15
C ALA A 491 23.30 26.12 -4.83
N LYS A 492 22.85 25.58 -3.68
CA LYS A 492 23.37 25.97 -2.35
C LYS A 492 24.82 25.54 -2.16
N GLU A 493 25.21 24.36 -2.62
CA GLU A 493 26.60 23.89 -2.60
C GLU A 493 27.49 24.78 -3.46
N ILE A 494 27.03 25.16 -4.66
CA ILE A 494 27.71 26.14 -5.51
C ILE A 494 27.93 27.45 -4.74
N ALA A 495 26.89 28.00 -4.10
CA ALA A 495 26.98 29.20 -3.27
C ALA A 495 27.98 29.04 -2.11
N THR A 496 27.98 27.87 -1.46
CA THR A 496 28.92 27.53 -0.38
C THR A 496 30.35 27.43 -0.88
N THR A 497 30.56 26.77 -2.01
CA THR A 497 31.90 26.58 -2.63
C THR A 497 32.52 27.90 -3.06
N ILE A 498 31.72 28.79 -3.64
CA ILE A 498 32.22 30.14 -3.98
C ILE A 498 32.34 31.03 -2.71
N GLY A 499 31.65 30.70 -1.63
CA GLY A 499 31.75 31.38 -0.32
C GLY A 499 30.70 32.45 -0.07
N VAL A 500 29.87 32.79 -1.07
CA VAL A 500 28.78 33.77 -0.99
C VAL A 500 27.67 33.38 -1.95
N GLY A 501 26.49 33.92 -1.75
CA GLY A 501 25.38 33.80 -2.69
C GLY A 501 24.15 33.12 -2.09
N LYS A 502 23.03 33.38 -2.73
CA LYS A 502 21.74 32.81 -2.37
C LYS A 502 21.21 31.97 -3.54
N ALA A 503 20.92 30.70 -3.28
CA ALA A 503 20.27 29.85 -4.27
C ALA A 503 18.83 30.33 -4.52
N GLN A 504 18.43 30.43 -5.79
CA GLN A 504 17.12 30.93 -6.20
C GLN A 504 16.60 30.15 -7.40
N LEU A 505 15.37 29.64 -7.28
CA LEU A 505 14.68 29.04 -8.41
C LEU A 505 14.41 30.10 -9.49
N ASN A 506 14.68 29.77 -10.75
CA ASN A 506 14.40 30.64 -11.87
C ASN A 506 12.89 30.81 -12.06
N ASP A 507 12.40 32.02 -11.89
CA ASP A 507 11.01 32.42 -12.13
C ASP A 507 10.71 32.79 -13.60
N GLY A 508 11.65 32.47 -14.50
CA GLY A 508 11.57 32.84 -15.91
C GLY A 508 12.22 34.21 -16.24
N THR A 509 12.76 34.91 -15.26
CA THR A 509 13.46 36.19 -15.44
C THR A 509 14.81 35.98 -16.09
N TYR A 510 15.49 34.86 -15.84
CA TYR A 510 16.83 34.58 -16.33
C TYR A 510 16.80 33.55 -17.45
N SER A 511 17.51 33.88 -18.57
CA SER A 511 17.72 32.95 -19.69
C SER A 511 19.20 32.62 -19.79
N PHE A 512 19.58 31.36 -19.60
CA PHE A 512 20.97 30.90 -19.67
C PHE A 512 21.04 29.47 -20.23
N SER A 513 22.21 29.14 -20.78
CA SER A 513 22.56 27.78 -21.19
C SER A 513 23.37 27.12 -20.06
N GLY A 514 22.96 25.92 -19.63
CA GLY A 514 23.62 25.19 -18.57
C GLY A 514 22.66 24.80 -17.45
N ASP A 515 23.22 24.17 -16.44
CA ASP A 515 22.43 23.65 -15.29
C ASP A 515 22.19 24.75 -14.24
N PHE A 516 23.20 25.66 -14.09
CA PHE A 516 23.17 26.75 -13.13
C PHE A 516 23.67 28.06 -13.73
N LEU A 517 23.14 29.18 -13.22
CA LEU A 517 23.64 30.52 -13.49
C LEU A 517 24.05 31.19 -12.18
N VAL A 518 25.31 31.56 -12.05
CA VAL A 518 25.83 32.37 -10.94
C VAL A 518 25.97 33.82 -11.44
N VAL A 519 25.31 34.76 -10.75
CA VAL A 519 25.52 36.19 -10.98
C VAL A 519 26.18 36.77 -9.74
N LEU A 520 27.43 37.19 -9.88
CA LEU A 520 28.20 37.73 -8.75
C LEU A 520 27.73 39.15 -8.42
N GLY A 521 27.41 39.40 -7.19
CA GLY A 521 26.98 40.69 -6.66
C GLY A 521 28.07 41.42 -5.89
N ALA A 522 27.71 42.56 -5.29
CA ALA A 522 28.62 43.40 -4.51
C ALA A 522 29.16 42.76 -3.21
N ASP A 523 28.55 41.63 -2.82
CA ASP A 523 28.98 40.79 -1.69
C ASP A 523 30.13 39.84 -2.03
N TRP A 524 30.52 39.76 -3.33
CA TRP A 524 31.70 39.06 -3.82
C TRP A 524 32.91 39.99 -3.77
N GLY A 525 33.92 39.69 -2.92
CA GLY A 525 35.17 40.46 -2.86
C GLY A 525 35.86 40.38 -1.52
#